data_4126f65ad922f26285adb359621ee1f8
#
_entry.id   4126f65ad922f26285adb359621ee1f8
#
_cell.length_a   1.000
_cell.length_b   1.000
_cell.length_c   1.000
_cell.angle_alpha   90.00
_cell.angle_beta   90.00
_cell.angle_gamma   90.00
#
_symmetry.space_group_name_H-M   'P 1'
#
loop_
_entity.id
_entity.type
_entity.pdbx_description
1 polymer ?
#
loop_
_entity_poly.entity_id
_entity_poly.type
_entity_poly.pdbx_seq_one_letter_code
_entity_poly.pdbx_strand_id
1 'polypeptide(L)'
;MLGMIPGNGHPYSWSAIVNGFDPEAMAACPYPVIPRYLGAQPVGTVRIPEAQVTHLWTDNPDEAAAVAAAALIPNVVAQTEDVIGEVDAVLIATDDGFDHVRRARPFVEAGLPVFVDKPLALTVDDLRTFAHWEKAGARILSSSGLRYAPEIEPYIEGAGRAALGELRWISGVSTKTWERYGIHLLEPIARLLGTGFDSVRLEAPAAGVEIAHLTHRSGVQVTIPVIADGGATFGTLHLCGTGGQVTLRLADTYTAFRGQLLEFIAFARGGRSSYPFTETIELMSVLVAGIRSRNEGSRRVGVAEILSSLSS
;
A
#
# COMPACT_ATOMS: atom_id res chain seq x y z
N MET A 1 3.43 -2.45 -16.16
CA MET A 1 2.33 -1.89 -15.32
C MET A 1 1.04 -2.58 -15.71
N LEU A 2 0.43 -3.31 -14.80
CA LEU A 2 -0.70 -4.19 -15.09
C LEU A 2 -1.89 -3.91 -14.17
N GLY A 3 -3.04 -3.66 -14.77
CA GLY A 3 -4.32 -3.45 -14.10
C GLY A 3 -4.64 -1.99 -13.78
N MET A 4 -5.89 -1.63 -14.03
CA MET A 4 -6.50 -0.36 -13.63
C MET A 4 -7.99 -0.59 -13.40
N ILE A 5 -8.45 -0.37 -12.18
CA ILE A 5 -9.85 -0.52 -11.80
C ILE A 5 -10.44 0.84 -11.36
N PRO A 6 -11.76 1.02 -11.42
CA PRO A 6 -12.39 2.28 -11.06
C PRO A 6 -11.97 2.81 -9.68
N GLY A 7 -11.57 4.07 -9.63
CA GLY A 7 -11.14 4.74 -8.40
C GLY A 7 -9.67 4.53 -8.02
N ASN A 8 -8.89 3.80 -8.84
CA ASN A 8 -7.45 3.63 -8.67
C ASN A 8 -6.67 4.22 -9.87
N GLY A 9 -5.97 5.33 -9.65
CA GLY A 9 -5.15 6.01 -10.67
C GLY A 9 -3.66 5.64 -10.63
N HIS A 10 -3.28 4.54 -9.96
CA HIS A 10 -1.86 4.16 -9.82
C HIS A 10 -1.13 3.98 -11.16
N PRO A 11 -1.73 3.44 -12.24
CA PRO A 11 -1.05 3.38 -13.54
C PRO A 11 -0.60 4.75 -14.07
N TYR A 12 -1.44 5.79 -13.96
CA TYR A 12 -1.03 7.16 -14.28
C TYR A 12 0.09 7.66 -13.37
N SER A 13 -0.10 7.50 -12.05
CA SER A 13 0.78 8.03 -11.01
C SER A 13 2.16 7.36 -11.02
N TRP A 14 2.19 6.05 -10.84
CA TRP A 14 3.42 5.30 -10.68
C TRP A 14 4.25 5.28 -11.96
N SER A 15 3.60 5.12 -13.12
CA SER A 15 4.31 5.16 -14.39
C SER A 15 4.92 6.54 -14.67
N ALA A 16 4.18 7.61 -14.35
CA ALA A 16 4.70 8.98 -14.48
C ALA A 16 5.88 9.26 -13.54
N ILE A 17 5.85 8.74 -12.30
CA ILE A 17 6.97 8.88 -11.35
C ILE A 17 8.22 8.15 -11.87
N VAL A 18 8.06 7.02 -12.57
CA VAL A 18 9.18 6.25 -13.14
C VAL A 18 9.66 6.84 -14.45
N ASN A 19 8.76 7.12 -15.40
CA ASN A 19 9.13 7.51 -16.77
C ASN A 19 9.28 9.01 -16.99
N GLY A 20 8.66 9.84 -16.14
CA GLY A 20 8.23 11.18 -16.48
C GLY A 20 6.83 11.18 -17.07
N PHE A 21 6.34 12.34 -17.48
CA PHE A 21 4.98 12.46 -18.03
C PHE A 21 4.90 13.55 -19.09
N ASP A 22 3.94 13.42 -20.00
CA ASP A 22 3.52 14.47 -20.91
C ASP A 22 2.53 15.39 -20.18
N PRO A 23 2.82 16.71 -20.01
CA PRO A 23 1.94 17.60 -19.25
C PRO A 23 0.57 17.80 -19.88
N GLU A 24 0.46 17.82 -21.22
CA GLU A 24 -0.82 18.03 -21.92
C GLU A 24 -1.70 16.79 -21.79
N ALA A 25 -1.17 15.61 -22.06
CA ALA A 25 -1.90 14.35 -21.90
C ALA A 25 -2.24 14.08 -20.42
N MET A 26 -1.34 14.39 -19.48
CA MET A 26 -1.58 14.23 -18.04
C MET A 26 -2.66 15.19 -17.50
N ALA A 27 -2.85 16.35 -18.10
CA ALA A 27 -3.92 17.27 -17.71
C ALA A 27 -5.34 16.67 -17.91
N ALA A 28 -5.48 15.70 -18.82
CA ALA A 28 -6.72 14.96 -19.04
C ALA A 28 -6.92 13.76 -18.07
N CYS A 29 -5.99 13.51 -17.15
CA CYS A 29 -6.09 12.41 -16.17
C CYS A 29 -7.37 12.56 -15.33
N PRO A 30 -8.21 11.51 -15.22
CA PRO A 30 -9.48 11.57 -14.47
C PRO A 30 -9.29 11.66 -12.94
N TYR A 31 -8.05 11.64 -12.47
CA TYR A 31 -7.67 11.77 -11.06
C TYR A 31 -6.92 13.08 -10.81
N PRO A 32 -7.60 14.23 -10.55
CA PRO A 32 -7.00 15.57 -10.53
C PRO A 32 -5.85 15.76 -9.52
N VAL A 33 -5.79 14.91 -8.50
CA VAL A 33 -4.71 14.92 -7.51
C VAL A 33 -3.37 14.53 -8.14
N ILE A 34 -3.36 13.67 -9.17
CA ILE A 34 -2.14 13.16 -9.81
C ILE A 34 -1.39 14.27 -10.55
N PRO A 35 -1.98 14.95 -11.57
CA PRO A 35 -1.28 16.04 -12.23
C PRO A 35 -0.90 17.17 -11.26
N ARG A 36 -1.65 17.37 -10.18
CA ARG A 36 -1.35 18.40 -9.17
C ARG A 36 -0.02 18.13 -8.45
N TYR A 37 0.19 16.92 -7.89
CA TYR A 37 1.44 16.65 -7.16
C TYR A 37 2.62 16.39 -8.10
N LEU A 38 2.40 15.87 -9.31
CA LEU A 38 3.45 15.75 -10.32
C LEU A 38 3.92 17.12 -10.81
N GLY A 39 2.97 18.01 -11.13
CA GLY A 39 3.26 19.38 -11.56
C GLY A 39 3.85 20.29 -10.48
N ALA A 40 3.75 19.91 -9.20
CA ALA A 40 4.41 20.62 -8.09
C ALA A 40 5.92 20.31 -8.00
N GLN A 41 6.41 19.29 -8.71
CA GLN A 41 7.82 18.95 -8.71
C GLN A 41 8.61 19.90 -9.65
N PRO A 42 9.89 20.15 -9.38
CA PRO A 42 10.74 20.89 -10.30
C PRO A 42 10.74 20.28 -11.71
N VAL A 43 10.73 21.12 -12.73
CA VAL A 43 10.68 20.69 -14.13
C VAL A 43 11.83 19.72 -14.43
N GLY A 44 11.51 18.59 -15.06
CA GLY A 44 12.48 17.55 -15.46
C GLY A 44 12.99 16.65 -14.33
N THR A 45 12.47 16.79 -13.09
CA THR A 45 12.90 15.94 -11.96
C THR A 45 11.99 14.73 -11.73
N VAL A 46 10.80 14.71 -12.33
CA VAL A 46 9.88 13.57 -12.22
C VAL A 46 10.37 12.45 -13.13
N ARG A 47 11.25 11.63 -12.60
CA ARG A 47 11.78 10.42 -13.25
C ARG A 47 12.59 9.58 -12.26
N ILE A 48 12.64 8.27 -12.48
CA ILE A 48 13.60 7.35 -11.86
C ILE A 48 14.48 6.79 -12.99
N PRO A 49 15.72 7.33 -13.18
CA PRO A 49 16.57 7.00 -14.33
C PRO A 49 16.93 5.52 -14.43
N GLU A 50 16.91 4.80 -13.31
CA GLU A 50 17.34 3.40 -13.20
C GLU A 50 16.28 2.41 -13.68
N ALA A 51 15.05 2.86 -14.02
CA ALA A 51 13.97 2.00 -14.43
C ALA A 51 13.09 2.66 -15.49
N GLN A 52 12.32 1.85 -16.19
CA GLN A 52 11.29 2.30 -17.13
C GLN A 52 10.07 1.39 -17.08
N VAL A 53 8.89 1.97 -17.05
CA VAL A 53 7.65 1.25 -17.34
C VAL A 53 7.52 1.17 -18.86
N THR A 54 7.73 -0.02 -19.41
CA THR A 54 7.79 -0.24 -20.86
C THR A 54 6.49 -0.80 -21.44
N HIS A 55 5.68 -1.49 -20.60
CA HIS A 55 4.46 -2.16 -21.03
C HIS A 55 3.30 -1.82 -20.10
N LEU A 56 2.12 -1.67 -20.68
CA LEU A 56 0.87 -1.38 -19.97
C LEU A 56 -0.23 -2.33 -20.41
N TRP A 57 -0.98 -2.82 -19.43
CA TRP A 57 -2.29 -3.42 -19.61
C TRP A 57 -3.28 -2.81 -18.63
N THR A 58 -4.51 -2.55 -19.06
CA THR A 58 -5.60 -2.03 -18.22
C THR A 58 -6.83 -2.92 -18.32
N ASP A 59 -7.61 -3.02 -17.23
CA ASP A 59 -8.84 -3.82 -17.19
C ASP A 59 -9.89 -3.33 -18.20
N ASN A 60 -9.91 -2.02 -18.47
CA ASN A 60 -10.65 -1.42 -19.56
C ASN A 60 -9.68 -0.99 -20.66
N PRO A 61 -9.65 -1.64 -21.84
CA PRO A 61 -8.73 -1.31 -22.92
C PRO A 61 -8.84 0.13 -23.44
N ASP A 62 -10.00 0.76 -23.32
CA ASP A 62 -10.21 2.14 -23.78
C ASP A 62 -9.40 3.17 -22.97
N GLU A 63 -8.99 2.81 -21.75
CA GLU A 63 -8.18 3.67 -20.86
C GLU A 63 -6.68 3.58 -21.16
N ALA A 64 -6.22 2.46 -21.76
CA ALA A 64 -4.80 2.17 -21.92
C ALA A 64 -4.05 3.23 -22.75
N ALA A 65 -4.64 3.70 -23.84
CA ALA A 65 -4.02 4.71 -24.71
C ALA A 65 -3.78 6.04 -23.97
N ALA A 66 -4.76 6.47 -23.15
CA ALA A 66 -4.64 7.70 -22.38
C ALA A 66 -3.58 7.60 -21.29
N VAL A 67 -3.52 6.47 -20.58
CA VAL A 67 -2.48 6.21 -19.57
C VAL A 67 -1.10 6.17 -20.23
N ALA A 68 -0.95 5.45 -21.36
CA ALA A 68 0.31 5.31 -22.05
C ALA A 68 0.84 6.66 -22.55
N ALA A 69 -0.02 7.49 -23.15
CA ALA A 69 0.35 8.83 -23.60
C ALA A 69 0.75 9.72 -22.41
N ALA A 70 -0.06 9.76 -21.33
CA ALA A 70 0.20 10.61 -20.18
C ALA A 70 1.49 10.23 -19.43
N ALA A 71 1.79 8.95 -19.31
CA ALA A 71 2.93 8.44 -18.52
C ALA A 71 4.09 7.92 -19.40
N LEU A 72 4.12 8.28 -20.67
CA LEU A 72 5.19 7.97 -21.63
C LEU A 72 5.53 6.46 -21.70
N ILE A 73 4.52 5.60 -21.74
CA ILE A 73 4.68 4.16 -21.83
C ILE A 73 4.67 3.75 -23.31
N PRO A 74 5.73 3.09 -23.84
CA PRO A 74 5.83 2.83 -25.27
C PRO A 74 4.90 1.73 -25.80
N ASN A 75 4.53 0.74 -24.96
CA ASN A 75 3.79 -0.43 -25.42
C ASN A 75 2.52 -0.65 -24.62
N VAL A 76 1.39 -0.85 -25.32
CA VAL A 76 0.14 -1.37 -24.73
C VAL A 76 -0.02 -2.81 -25.24
N VAL A 77 -0.24 -3.75 -24.32
CA VAL A 77 -0.39 -5.17 -24.63
C VAL A 77 -1.86 -5.61 -24.56
N ALA A 78 -2.18 -6.66 -25.31
CA ALA A 78 -3.54 -7.19 -25.39
C ALA A 78 -3.88 -8.12 -24.20
N GLN A 79 -2.88 -8.87 -23.73
CA GLN A 79 -3.00 -9.79 -22.60
C GLN A 79 -1.92 -9.48 -21.56
N THR A 80 -2.20 -9.76 -20.29
CA THR A 80 -1.25 -9.51 -19.21
C THR A 80 0.02 -10.33 -19.37
N GLU A 81 -0.10 -11.55 -19.88
CA GLU A 81 0.99 -12.51 -20.06
C GLU A 81 1.94 -12.16 -21.21
N ASP A 82 1.52 -11.26 -22.13
CA ASP A 82 2.37 -10.79 -23.25
C ASP A 82 3.65 -10.09 -22.75
N VAL A 83 3.70 -9.69 -21.50
CA VAL A 83 4.90 -9.07 -20.90
C VAL A 83 5.95 -10.09 -20.44
N ILE A 84 5.63 -11.40 -20.38
CA ILE A 84 6.56 -12.43 -19.90
C ILE A 84 7.67 -12.62 -20.94
N GLY A 85 8.92 -12.44 -20.50
CA GLY A 85 10.09 -12.44 -21.37
C GLY A 85 10.46 -11.06 -21.96
N GLU A 86 9.58 -10.06 -21.83
CA GLU A 86 9.80 -8.70 -22.32
C GLU A 86 10.17 -7.70 -21.21
N VAL A 87 9.96 -8.06 -19.94
CA VAL A 87 10.23 -7.20 -18.78
C VAL A 87 11.00 -7.92 -17.68
N ASP A 88 11.71 -7.15 -16.86
CA ASP A 88 12.48 -7.68 -15.71
C ASP A 88 11.64 -7.80 -14.44
N ALA A 89 10.50 -7.12 -14.34
CA ALA A 89 9.63 -7.10 -13.18
C ALA A 89 8.21 -6.61 -13.53
N VAL A 90 7.25 -6.90 -12.68
CA VAL A 90 5.83 -6.54 -12.89
C VAL A 90 5.30 -5.75 -11.71
N LEU A 91 4.52 -4.68 -12.01
CA LEU A 91 3.70 -3.94 -11.04
C LEU A 91 2.23 -4.26 -11.32
N ILE A 92 1.56 -4.91 -10.37
CA ILE A 92 0.10 -5.11 -10.37
C ILE A 92 -0.51 -3.94 -9.62
N ALA A 93 -1.20 -3.07 -10.34
CA ALA A 93 -1.61 -1.74 -9.86
C ALA A 93 -3.10 -1.64 -9.50
N THR A 94 -3.76 -2.77 -9.30
CA THR A 94 -5.13 -2.80 -8.76
C THR A 94 -5.11 -2.81 -7.24
N ASP A 95 -6.10 -2.21 -6.58
CA ASP A 95 -6.22 -2.19 -5.11
C ASP A 95 -7.35 -3.09 -4.59
N ASP A 96 -7.58 -4.22 -5.29
CA ASP A 96 -8.53 -5.26 -4.90
C ASP A 96 -7.80 -6.50 -4.36
N GLY A 97 -7.67 -6.59 -3.05
CA GLY A 97 -6.98 -7.69 -2.38
C GLY A 97 -7.69 -9.05 -2.48
N PHE A 98 -8.88 -9.14 -3.09
CA PHE A 98 -9.56 -10.42 -3.38
C PHE A 98 -9.17 -11.00 -4.74
N ASP A 99 -8.45 -10.26 -5.59
CA ASP A 99 -8.13 -10.66 -6.97
C ASP A 99 -6.61 -10.84 -7.21
N HIS A 100 -5.78 -10.45 -6.27
CA HIS A 100 -4.34 -10.37 -6.47
C HIS A 100 -3.65 -11.71 -6.68
N VAL A 101 -4.10 -12.80 -6.05
CA VAL A 101 -3.54 -14.14 -6.28
C VAL A 101 -3.69 -14.54 -7.74
N ARG A 102 -4.87 -14.33 -8.32
CA ARG A 102 -5.14 -14.63 -9.74
C ARG A 102 -4.24 -13.80 -10.66
N ARG A 103 -4.12 -12.50 -10.39
CA ARG A 103 -3.32 -11.57 -11.20
C ARG A 103 -1.82 -11.81 -11.08
N ALA A 104 -1.32 -12.17 -9.90
CA ALA A 104 0.11 -12.35 -9.65
C ALA A 104 0.64 -13.71 -10.15
N ARG A 105 -0.20 -14.74 -10.15
CA ARG A 105 0.19 -16.12 -10.43
C ARG A 105 1.04 -16.31 -11.68
N PRO A 106 0.66 -15.84 -12.88
CA PRO A 106 1.44 -16.07 -14.10
C PRO A 106 2.87 -15.54 -14.00
N PHE A 107 3.04 -14.41 -13.33
CA PHE A 107 4.35 -13.74 -13.20
C PHE A 107 5.21 -14.38 -12.12
N VAL A 108 4.60 -14.80 -11.01
CA VAL A 108 5.29 -15.57 -9.97
C VAL A 108 5.76 -16.91 -10.53
N GLU A 109 4.92 -17.62 -11.29
CA GLU A 109 5.28 -18.89 -11.96
C GLU A 109 6.35 -18.70 -13.04
N ALA A 110 6.40 -17.54 -13.68
CA ALA A 110 7.47 -17.16 -14.62
C ALA A 110 8.76 -16.71 -13.91
N GLY A 111 8.79 -16.64 -12.57
CA GLY A 111 9.96 -16.24 -11.79
C GLY A 111 10.26 -14.74 -11.79
N LEU A 112 9.33 -13.90 -12.24
CA LEU A 112 9.47 -12.46 -12.25
C LEU A 112 9.30 -11.88 -10.83
N PRO A 113 10.09 -10.86 -10.44
CA PRO A 113 9.76 -10.01 -9.31
C PRO A 113 8.44 -9.29 -9.52
N VAL A 114 7.55 -9.37 -8.52
CA VAL A 114 6.20 -8.77 -8.60
C VAL A 114 5.98 -7.80 -7.46
N PHE A 115 5.63 -6.56 -7.78
CA PHE A 115 4.99 -5.67 -6.84
C PHE A 115 3.47 -5.84 -6.96
N VAL A 116 2.81 -6.10 -5.84
CA VAL A 116 1.35 -6.18 -5.77
C VAL A 116 0.86 -4.99 -4.96
N ASP A 117 -0.06 -4.23 -5.51
CA ASP A 117 -0.65 -3.09 -4.79
C ASP A 117 -1.35 -3.56 -3.51
N LYS A 118 -1.51 -2.65 -2.61
CA LYS A 118 -2.18 -2.87 -1.33
C LYS A 118 -3.73 -2.91 -1.49
N PRO A 119 -4.41 -3.65 -0.65
CA PRO A 119 -3.89 -4.67 0.26
C PRO A 119 -3.48 -5.93 -0.50
N LEU A 120 -2.39 -6.57 -0.08
CA LEU A 120 -1.87 -7.77 -0.76
C LEU A 120 -2.93 -8.88 -0.87
N ALA A 121 -3.62 -9.15 0.22
CA ALA A 121 -4.66 -10.17 0.30
C ALA A 121 -5.65 -9.87 1.43
N LEU A 122 -6.91 -10.28 1.26
CA LEU A 122 -8.01 -10.05 2.21
C LEU A 122 -8.68 -11.34 2.70
N THR A 123 -8.19 -12.50 2.24
CA THR A 123 -8.62 -13.82 2.72
C THR A 123 -7.44 -14.59 3.29
N VAL A 124 -7.73 -15.53 4.21
CA VAL A 124 -6.70 -16.42 4.77
C VAL A 124 -6.08 -17.29 3.67
N ASP A 125 -6.85 -17.76 2.71
CA ASP A 125 -6.37 -18.65 1.64
C ASP A 125 -5.46 -17.92 0.65
N ASP A 126 -5.80 -16.69 0.27
CA ASP A 126 -4.94 -15.87 -0.58
C ASP A 126 -3.64 -15.49 0.14
N LEU A 127 -3.74 -15.12 1.43
CA LEU A 127 -2.57 -14.79 2.24
C LEU A 127 -1.65 -16.00 2.42
N ARG A 128 -2.21 -17.20 2.62
CA ARG A 128 -1.46 -18.47 2.65
C ARG A 128 -0.75 -18.71 1.32
N THR A 129 -1.42 -18.45 0.20
CA THR A 129 -0.84 -18.59 -1.14
C THR A 129 0.38 -17.69 -1.32
N PHE A 130 0.27 -16.43 -0.97
CA PHE A 130 1.40 -15.49 -1.04
C PHE A 130 2.56 -15.89 -0.11
N ALA A 131 2.25 -16.31 1.13
CA ALA A 131 3.25 -16.79 2.07
C ALA A 131 3.97 -18.06 1.57
N HIS A 132 3.22 -18.96 0.90
CA HIS A 132 3.80 -20.15 0.27
C HIS A 132 4.72 -19.79 -0.89
N TRP A 133 4.31 -18.89 -1.78
CA TRP A 133 5.14 -18.45 -2.91
C TRP A 133 6.44 -17.80 -2.44
N GLU A 134 6.36 -16.88 -1.46
CA GLU A 134 7.56 -16.23 -0.91
C GLU A 134 8.51 -17.26 -0.27
N LYS A 135 7.98 -18.18 0.53
CA LYS A 135 8.77 -19.27 1.13
C LYS A 135 9.40 -20.18 0.08
N ALA A 136 8.77 -20.36 -1.08
CA ALA A 136 9.33 -21.08 -2.23
C ALA A 136 10.37 -20.25 -3.02
N GLY A 137 10.64 -19.00 -2.63
CA GLY A 137 11.63 -18.13 -3.23
C GLY A 137 11.09 -17.11 -4.22
N ALA A 138 9.76 -16.98 -4.36
CA ALA A 138 9.18 -15.94 -5.19
C ALA A 138 9.51 -14.54 -4.65
N ARG A 139 9.83 -13.63 -5.56
CA ARG A 139 10.18 -12.26 -5.24
C ARG A 139 8.94 -11.37 -5.27
N ILE A 140 8.30 -11.22 -4.13
CA ILE A 140 7.04 -10.47 -3.99
C ILE A 140 7.24 -9.32 -3.01
N LEU A 141 6.76 -8.14 -3.37
CA LEU A 141 6.72 -6.97 -2.52
C LEU A 141 5.31 -6.35 -2.56
N SER A 142 4.83 -5.88 -1.43
CA SER A 142 3.57 -5.13 -1.32
C SER A 142 3.64 -4.17 -0.16
N SER A 143 3.22 -2.94 -0.37
CA SER A 143 3.11 -1.93 0.68
C SER A 143 2.18 -0.80 0.26
N SER A 144 1.74 0.00 1.22
CA SER A 144 1.17 1.32 0.95
C SER A 144 2.28 2.36 0.72
N GLY A 145 2.06 3.32 -0.17
CA GLY A 145 2.95 4.47 -0.30
C GLY A 145 3.16 5.23 1.01
N LEU A 146 2.15 5.29 1.90
CA LEU A 146 2.27 5.98 3.20
C LEU A 146 3.31 5.35 4.14
N ARG A 147 3.77 4.13 3.86
CA ARG A 147 4.95 3.56 4.52
C ARG A 147 6.19 4.46 4.37
N TYR A 148 6.31 5.14 3.24
CA TYR A 148 7.45 5.98 2.85
C TYR A 148 7.15 7.46 2.99
N ALA A 149 6.11 7.83 3.73
CA ALA A 149 5.76 9.23 3.99
C ALA A 149 6.89 9.92 4.77
N PRO A 150 7.49 11.00 4.26
CA PRO A 150 8.63 11.63 4.91
C PRO A 150 8.28 12.26 6.26
N GLU A 151 7.01 12.56 6.48
CA GLU A 151 6.54 13.19 7.71
C GLU A 151 6.66 12.29 8.94
N ILE A 152 6.75 10.96 8.78
CA ILE A 152 6.94 10.03 9.90
C ILE A 152 8.40 9.85 10.29
N GLU A 153 9.34 10.12 9.39
CA GLU A 153 10.77 9.84 9.61
C GLU A 153 11.32 10.42 10.92
N PRO A 154 11.01 11.69 11.32
CA PRO A 154 11.50 12.25 12.58
C PRO A 154 11.01 11.53 13.84
N TYR A 155 9.96 10.70 13.71
CA TYR A 155 9.29 10.02 14.82
C TYR A 155 9.55 8.51 14.87
N ILE A 156 10.26 7.97 13.89
CA ILE A 156 10.77 6.60 13.94
C ILE A 156 11.95 6.56 14.89
N GLU A 157 12.92 7.43 14.69
CA GLU A 157 14.13 7.58 15.49
C GLU A 157 14.46 9.07 15.66
N GLY A 158 15.41 9.39 16.54
CA GLY A 158 15.93 10.74 16.70
C GLY A 158 15.14 11.65 17.63
N ALA A 159 15.29 12.97 17.44
CA ALA A 159 14.80 13.98 18.37
C ALA A 159 13.26 14.01 18.50
N GLY A 160 12.55 13.84 17.40
CA GLY A 160 11.07 13.79 17.40
C GLY A 160 10.55 12.61 18.20
N ARG A 161 11.16 11.42 18.02
CA ARG A 161 10.84 10.22 18.79
C ARG A 161 11.15 10.40 20.27
N ALA A 162 12.31 10.97 20.58
CA ALA A 162 12.73 11.24 21.96
C ALA A 162 11.79 12.24 22.68
N ALA A 163 11.33 13.27 21.98
CA ALA A 163 10.38 14.25 22.52
C ALA A 163 9.02 13.66 22.89
N LEU A 164 8.57 12.63 22.16
CA LEU A 164 7.33 11.92 22.49
C LEU A 164 7.47 10.99 23.73
N GLY A 165 8.69 10.57 24.05
CA GLY A 165 8.93 9.58 25.09
C GLY A 165 8.35 8.21 24.72
N GLU A 166 7.80 7.49 25.69
CA GLU A 166 7.12 6.22 25.42
C GLU A 166 5.75 6.46 24.79
N LEU A 167 5.53 5.94 23.59
CA LEU A 167 4.22 6.00 22.94
C LEU A 167 3.18 5.21 23.76
N ARG A 168 2.00 5.80 23.93
CA ARG A 168 0.87 5.21 24.64
C ARG A 168 -0.32 4.98 23.70
N TRP A 169 -0.52 5.88 22.77
CA TRP A 169 -1.65 5.84 21.87
C TRP A 169 -1.33 6.44 20.51
N ILE A 170 -1.85 5.81 19.45
CA ILE A 170 -1.81 6.32 18.08
C ILE A 170 -3.23 6.30 17.54
N SER A 171 -3.65 7.36 16.88
CA SER A 171 -4.87 7.35 16.08
C SER A 171 -4.68 8.01 14.74
N GLY A 172 -5.55 7.62 13.79
CA GLY A 172 -5.61 8.25 12.49
C GLY A 172 -6.93 7.92 11.84
N VAL A 173 -7.43 8.80 10.97
CA VAL A 173 -8.68 8.59 10.26
C VAL A 173 -8.40 8.08 8.86
N SER A 174 -9.02 6.96 8.50
CA SER A 174 -9.03 6.41 7.14
C SER A 174 -10.37 6.70 6.46
N THR A 175 -10.45 6.38 5.17
CA THR A 175 -11.66 6.60 4.35
C THR A 175 -12.04 5.33 3.60
N LYS A 176 -13.16 5.37 2.87
CA LYS A 176 -13.73 4.25 2.11
C LYS A 176 -14.08 3.06 3.03
N THR A 177 -13.31 1.97 3.00
CA THR A 177 -13.56 0.77 3.80
C THR A 177 -12.30 0.31 4.52
N TRP A 178 -12.49 -0.43 5.61
CA TRP A 178 -11.38 -1.06 6.33
C TRP A 178 -10.52 -1.94 5.41
N GLU A 179 -11.15 -2.74 4.56
CA GLU A 179 -10.50 -3.65 3.64
C GLU A 179 -9.50 -2.93 2.71
N ARG A 180 -9.93 -1.87 2.05
CA ARG A 180 -9.11 -1.19 1.02
C ARG A 180 -8.16 -0.14 1.59
N TYR A 181 -8.54 0.51 2.72
CA TYR A 181 -7.87 1.71 3.19
C TYR A 181 -7.29 1.62 4.61
N GLY A 182 -7.64 0.60 5.40
CA GLY A 182 -7.02 0.39 6.71
C GLY A 182 -5.50 0.25 6.63
N ILE A 183 -5.02 -0.42 5.59
CA ILE A 183 -3.59 -0.64 5.35
C ILE A 183 -2.78 0.65 5.23
N HIS A 184 -3.36 1.71 4.69
CA HIS A 184 -2.64 2.98 4.53
C HIS A 184 -2.19 3.60 5.86
N LEU A 185 -2.91 3.35 6.95
CA LEU A 185 -2.49 3.79 8.29
C LEU A 185 -1.71 2.71 9.04
N LEU A 186 -1.99 1.44 8.81
CA LEU A 186 -1.24 0.33 9.42
C LEU A 186 0.24 0.36 9.03
N GLU A 187 0.56 0.68 7.78
CA GLU A 187 1.94 0.74 7.27
C GLU A 187 2.81 1.79 8.00
N PRO A 188 2.44 3.08 8.08
CA PRO A 188 3.23 4.05 8.84
C PRO A 188 3.22 3.74 10.34
N ILE A 189 2.15 3.18 10.90
CA ILE A 189 2.09 2.76 12.30
C ILE A 189 3.08 1.61 12.56
N ALA A 190 3.18 0.64 11.65
CA ALA A 190 4.16 -0.44 11.76
C ALA A 190 5.61 0.09 11.68
N ARG A 191 5.88 1.13 10.89
CA ARG A 191 7.18 1.80 10.91
C ARG A 191 7.53 2.45 12.26
N LEU A 192 6.51 2.93 12.99
CA LEU A 192 6.68 3.56 14.31
C LEU A 192 6.81 2.54 15.44
N LEU A 193 6.14 1.39 15.35
CA LEU A 193 6.01 0.41 16.44
C LEU A 193 6.78 -0.89 16.19
N GLY A 194 7.09 -1.21 14.94
CA GLY A 194 7.50 -2.54 14.50
C GLY A 194 6.32 -3.51 14.39
N THR A 195 6.62 -4.78 14.17
CA THR A 195 5.66 -5.89 14.23
C THR A 195 5.21 -6.18 15.66
N GLY A 196 4.08 -6.83 15.83
CA GLY A 196 3.58 -7.25 17.16
C GLY A 196 2.18 -6.70 17.46
N PHE A 197 1.32 -6.60 16.46
CA PHE A 197 -0.10 -6.38 16.69
C PHE A 197 -0.72 -7.63 17.32
N ASP A 198 -1.31 -7.49 18.52
CA ASP A 198 -1.88 -8.59 19.26
C ASP A 198 -3.31 -8.90 18.86
N SER A 199 -4.15 -7.86 18.71
CA SER A 199 -5.58 -8.07 18.44
C SER A 199 -6.22 -6.87 17.76
N VAL A 200 -7.35 -7.15 17.10
CA VAL A 200 -8.23 -6.17 16.46
C VAL A 200 -9.66 -6.36 16.95
N ARG A 201 -10.35 -5.26 17.20
CA ARG A 201 -11.81 -5.18 17.32
C ARG A 201 -12.31 -4.14 16.35
N LEU A 202 -13.15 -4.52 15.39
CA LEU A 202 -13.75 -3.63 14.42
C LEU A 202 -15.24 -3.47 14.71
N GLU A 203 -15.65 -2.27 15.00
CA GLU A 203 -17.03 -1.89 15.31
C GLU A 203 -17.62 -1.04 14.17
N ALA A 204 -18.92 -1.16 13.94
CA ALA A 204 -19.68 -0.33 13.00
C ALA A 204 -20.79 0.42 13.75
N PRO A 205 -20.45 1.49 14.51
CA PRO A 205 -21.41 2.16 15.40
C PRO A 205 -22.48 2.95 14.64
N ALA A 206 -22.25 3.31 13.39
CA ALA A 206 -23.17 4.04 12.54
C ALA A 206 -22.98 3.66 11.07
N ALA A 207 -23.96 3.93 10.24
CA ALA A 207 -23.86 3.73 8.79
C ALA A 207 -22.69 4.56 8.21
N GLY A 208 -21.82 3.91 7.43
CA GLY A 208 -20.65 4.53 6.83
C GLY A 208 -19.51 4.85 7.79
N VAL A 209 -19.57 4.39 9.04
CA VAL A 209 -18.50 4.56 10.04
C VAL A 209 -18.12 3.21 10.62
N GLU A 210 -16.87 2.85 10.51
CA GLU A 210 -16.25 1.73 11.21
C GLU A 210 -15.15 2.26 12.13
N ILE A 211 -14.87 1.58 13.24
CA ILE A 211 -13.78 1.94 14.16
C ILE A 211 -12.99 0.69 14.51
N ALA A 212 -11.74 0.66 14.07
CA ALA A 212 -10.81 -0.38 14.45
C ALA A 212 -10.05 0.01 15.73
N HIS A 213 -10.15 -0.82 16.75
CA HIS A 213 -9.33 -0.76 17.96
C HIS A 213 -8.31 -1.88 17.92
N LEU A 214 -7.03 -1.52 17.96
CA LEU A 214 -5.93 -2.49 17.93
C LEU A 214 -5.08 -2.36 19.19
N THR A 215 -4.55 -3.49 19.64
CA THR A 215 -3.53 -3.54 20.67
C THR A 215 -2.20 -4.00 20.07
N HIS A 216 -1.12 -3.44 20.57
CA HIS A 216 0.22 -3.83 20.18
C HIS A 216 1.00 -4.36 21.40
N ARG A 217 1.90 -5.33 21.20
CA ARG A 217 2.71 -5.95 22.27
C ARG A 217 3.52 -4.96 23.12
N SER A 218 3.82 -3.78 22.57
CA SER A 218 4.46 -2.69 23.34
C SER A 218 3.54 -2.02 24.34
N GLY A 219 2.25 -2.39 24.42
CA GLY A 219 1.22 -1.73 25.20
C GLY A 219 0.55 -0.54 24.53
N VAL A 220 1.06 -0.07 23.39
CA VAL A 220 0.44 1.03 22.63
C VAL A 220 -0.94 0.60 22.13
N GLN A 221 -1.91 1.49 22.32
CA GLN A 221 -3.25 1.34 21.76
C GLN A 221 -3.35 2.11 20.45
N VAL A 222 -4.00 1.52 19.47
CA VAL A 222 -4.22 2.15 18.15
C VAL A 222 -5.72 2.22 17.87
N THR A 223 -6.19 3.38 17.39
CA THR A 223 -7.59 3.57 17.00
C THR A 223 -7.67 4.15 15.60
N ILE A 224 -8.35 3.46 14.69
CA ILE A 224 -8.50 3.87 13.29
C ILE A 224 -10.00 3.93 12.96
N PRO A 225 -10.65 5.09 13.07
CA PRO A 225 -11.93 5.33 12.43
C PRO A 225 -11.79 5.26 10.90
N VAL A 226 -12.71 4.56 10.24
CA VAL A 226 -12.86 4.49 8.79
C VAL A 226 -14.20 5.10 8.43
N ILE A 227 -14.18 6.20 7.68
CA ILE A 227 -15.37 6.96 7.32
C ILE A 227 -15.56 6.86 5.81
N ALA A 228 -16.64 6.24 5.35
CA ALA A 228 -16.86 5.86 3.95
C ALA A 228 -16.70 7.04 2.97
N ASP A 229 -17.15 8.23 3.37
CA ASP A 229 -17.11 9.48 2.60
C ASP A 229 -16.11 10.52 3.16
N GLY A 230 -15.21 10.09 4.07
CA GLY A 230 -14.29 10.93 4.84
C GLY A 230 -13.04 11.34 4.07
N GLY A 231 -13.14 11.97 2.90
CA GLY A 231 -11.99 12.25 2.02
C GLY A 231 -10.93 13.20 2.55
N ALA A 232 -11.30 14.23 3.28
CA ALA A 232 -10.39 15.31 3.69
C ALA A 232 -9.46 14.98 4.88
N THR A 233 -9.75 13.90 5.60
CA THR A 233 -9.04 13.49 6.82
C THR A 233 -8.05 12.35 6.62
N PHE A 234 -8.03 11.77 5.41
CA PHE A 234 -7.14 10.66 5.06
C PHE A 234 -5.66 11.08 5.20
N GLY A 235 -4.85 10.16 5.77
CA GLY A 235 -3.42 10.38 5.93
C GLY A 235 -3.04 11.23 7.15
N THR A 236 -3.94 11.44 8.13
CA THR A 236 -3.60 12.09 9.39
C THR A 236 -3.32 11.05 10.46
N LEU A 237 -2.18 11.21 11.17
CA LEU A 237 -1.82 10.42 12.36
C LEU A 237 -1.66 11.35 13.55
N HIS A 238 -2.17 10.91 14.69
CA HIS A 238 -1.98 11.55 15.98
C HIS A 238 -1.21 10.60 16.90
N LEU A 239 -0.04 11.05 17.37
CA LEU A 239 0.87 10.27 18.21
C LEU A 239 0.85 10.87 19.62
N CYS A 240 0.56 10.07 20.64
CA CYS A 240 0.59 10.47 22.05
C CYS A 240 1.57 9.60 22.82
N GLY A 241 2.51 10.25 23.50
CA GLY A 241 3.49 9.61 24.36
C GLY A 241 3.60 10.28 25.71
N THR A 242 4.47 9.76 26.57
CA THR A 242 4.68 10.28 27.94
C THR A 242 5.32 11.66 27.98
N GLY A 243 6.03 12.06 26.92
CA GLY A 243 6.72 13.36 26.79
C GLY A 243 5.91 14.40 26.04
N GLY A 244 4.88 14.00 25.28
CA GLY A 244 4.09 14.92 24.49
C GLY A 244 3.22 14.26 23.43
N GLN A 245 2.68 15.08 22.54
CA GLN A 245 1.86 14.63 21.42
C GLN A 245 2.17 15.41 20.16
N VAL A 246 1.87 14.80 19.00
CA VAL A 246 1.98 15.44 17.70
C VAL A 246 0.90 14.95 16.75
N THR A 247 0.44 15.82 15.88
CA THR A 247 -0.42 15.46 14.74
C THR A 247 0.36 15.60 13.46
N LEU A 248 0.46 14.51 12.69
CA LEU A 248 1.14 14.45 11.41
C LEU A 248 0.10 14.43 10.29
N ARG A 249 0.33 15.19 9.24
CA ARG A 249 -0.43 15.12 8.01
C ARG A 249 0.46 14.54 6.92
N LEU A 250 0.22 13.28 6.57
CA LEU A 250 0.95 12.56 5.53
C LEU A 250 0.46 13.04 4.16
N ALA A 251 1.02 14.13 3.66
CA ALA A 251 0.51 14.87 2.50
C ALA A 251 1.46 14.81 1.29
N ASP A 252 2.73 14.48 1.48
CA ASP A 252 3.70 14.37 0.40
C ASP A 252 3.55 13.04 -0.35
N THR A 253 2.47 12.94 -1.12
CA THR A 253 2.13 11.75 -1.91
C THR A 253 3.20 11.40 -2.94
N TYR A 254 3.83 12.42 -3.56
CA TYR A 254 4.87 12.19 -4.56
C TYR A 254 6.10 11.50 -3.94
N THR A 255 6.64 12.04 -2.86
CA THR A 255 7.80 11.45 -2.17
C THR A 255 7.48 10.07 -1.64
N ALA A 256 6.29 9.87 -1.08
CA ALA A 256 5.83 8.58 -0.57
C ALA A 256 5.78 7.51 -1.69
N PHE A 257 5.12 7.79 -2.82
CA PHE A 257 5.08 6.85 -3.94
C PHE A 257 6.44 6.65 -4.60
N ARG A 258 7.24 7.71 -4.71
CA ARG A 258 8.60 7.58 -5.24
C ARG A 258 9.45 6.68 -4.35
N GLY A 259 9.35 6.79 -3.04
CA GLY A 259 10.02 5.91 -2.08
C GLY A 259 9.62 4.45 -2.25
N GLN A 260 8.32 4.18 -2.38
CA GLN A 260 7.77 2.84 -2.64
C GLN A 260 8.31 2.23 -3.94
N LEU A 261 8.34 3.01 -5.02
CA LEU A 261 8.83 2.55 -6.33
C LEU A 261 10.35 2.31 -6.32
N LEU A 262 11.13 3.17 -5.66
CA LEU A 262 12.57 2.97 -5.48
C LEU A 262 12.87 1.69 -4.69
N GLU A 263 12.11 1.40 -3.64
CA GLU A 263 12.22 0.15 -2.88
C GLU A 263 11.98 -1.07 -3.79
N PHE A 264 10.90 -1.03 -4.58
CA PHE A 264 10.61 -2.13 -5.50
C PHE A 264 11.66 -2.29 -6.59
N ILE A 265 12.14 -1.20 -7.18
CA ILE A 265 13.19 -1.23 -8.21
C ILE A 265 14.48 -1.84 -7.64
N ALA A 266 14.90 -1.43 -6.45
CA ALA A 266 16.06 -2.00 -5.78
C ALA A 266 15.86 -3.49 -5.47
N PHE A 267 14.68 -3.87 -4.99
CA PHE A 267 14.30 -5.26 -4.74
C PHE A 267 14.32 -6.08 -6.04
N ALA A 268 13.69 -5.61 -7.12
CA ALA A 268 13.64 -6.30 -8.41
C ALA A 268 15.04 -6.55 -9.00
N ARG A 269 15.98 -5.64 -8.77
CA ARG A 269 17.39 -5.76 -9.19
C ARG A 269 18.25 -6.69 -8.34
N GLY A 270 17.66 -7.49 -7.48
CA GLY A 270 18.34 -8.45 -6.63
C GLY A 270 18.67 -7.95 -5.23
N GLY A 271 18.28 -6.72 -4.88
CA GLY A 271 18.38 -6.20 -3.52
C GLY A 271 17.47 -6.94 -2.53
N ARG A 272 17.70 -6.72 -1.25
CA ARG A 272 16.76 -7.12 -0.20
C ARG A 272 15.76 -6.01 0.05
N SER A 273 14.53 -6.37 0.42
CA SER A 273 13.57 -5.41 0.92
C SER A 273 14.04 -4.81 2.26
N SER A 274 13.73 -3.55 2.49
CA SER A 274 14.01 -2.85 3.76
C SER A 274 13.20 -3.40 4.95
N TYR A 275 12.20 -4.23 4.68
CA TYR A 275 11.40 -4.93 5.68
C TYR A 275 11.14 -6.37 5.26
N PRO A 276 11.02 -7.33 6.20
CA PRO A 276 10.77 -8.73 5.87
C PRO A 276 9.34 -8.92 5.40
N PHE A 277 9.10 -9.87 4.50
CA PHE A 277 7.76 -10.20 4.01
C PHE A 277 6.80 -10.64 5.12
N THR A 278 7.34 -11.18 6.22
CA THR A 278 6.57 -11.51 7.43
C THR A 278 5.87 -10.31 8.06
N GLU A 279 6.40 -9.09 7.89
CA GLU A 279 5.73 -7.87 8.32
C GLU A 279 4.49 -7.60 7.44
N THR A 280 4.60 -7.75 6.12
CA THR A 280 3.44 -7.68 5.22
C THR A 280 2.37 -8.71 5.59
N ILE A 281 2.78 -9.97 5.87
CA ILE A 281 1.87 -11.03 6.33
C ILE A 281 1.16 -10.63 7.63
N GLU A 282 1.87 -10.04 8.59
CA GLU A 282 1.26 -9.57 9.84
C GLU A 282 0.24 -8.47 9.58
N LEU A 283 0.58 -7.45 8.78
CA LEU A 283 -0.34 -6.34 8.47
C LEU A 283 -1.59 -6.81 7.72
N MET A 284 -1.45 -7.76 6.79
CA MET A 284 -2.61 -8.39 6.15
C MET A 284 -3.43 -9.19 7.15
N SER A 285 -2.77 -9.89 8.08
CA SER A 285 -3.47 -10.62 9.17
C SER A 285 -4.26 -9.68 10.07
N VAL A 286 -3.77 -8.47 10.32
CA VAL A 286 -4.51 -7.40 11.04
C VAL A 286 -5.77 -7.00 10.27
N LEU A 287 -5.67 -6.80 8.94
CA LEU A 287 -6.85 -6.48 8.12
C LEU A 287 -7.90 -7.61 8.16
N VAL A 288 -7.46 -8.85 7.95
CA VAL A 288 -8.33 -10.04 7.98
C VAL A 288 -8.94 -10.23 9.37
N ALA A 289 -8.20 -10.00 10.45
CA ALA A 289 -8.71 -10.04 11.81
C ALA A 289 -9.81 -8.99 12.04
N GLY A 290 -9.66 -7.79 11.50
CA GLY A 290 -10.70 -6.75 11.53
C GLY A 290 -11.98 -7.18 10.79
N ILE A 291 -11.84 -7.72 9.58
CA ILE A 291 -12.97 -8.26 8.80
C ILE A 291 -13.70 -9.35 9.59
N ARG A 292 -12.94 -10.30 10.16
CA ARG A 292 -13.48 -11.36 11.01
C ARG A 292 -14.19 -10.81 12.24
N SER A 293 -13.58 -9.83 12.92
CA SER A 293 -14.18 -9.16 14.09
C SER A 293 -15.56 -8.60 13.77
N ARG A 294 -15.67 -7.82 12.69
CA ARG A 294 -16.95 -7.26 12.23
C ARG A 294 -18.00 -8.35 11.96
N ASN A 295 -17.63 -9.40 11.24
CA ASN A 295 -18.52 -10.49 10.85
C ASN A 295 -18.97 -11.36 12.03
N GLU A 296 -18.21 -11.36 13.12
CA GLU A 296 -18.46 -12.11 14.36
C GLU A 296 -18.95 -11.21 15.51
N GLY A 297 -19.75 -10.20 15.19
CA GLY A 297 -20.39 -9.32 16.17
C GLY A 297 -19.45 -8.40 16.92
N SER A 298 -18.40 -7.95 16.25
CA SER A 298 -17.38 -7.04 16.79
C SER A 298 -16.61 -7.62 18.00
N ARG A 299 -16.45 -8.96 18.05
CA ARG A 299 -15.56 -9.54 19.06
C ARG A 299 -14.11 -9.15 18.79
N ARG A 300 -13.31 -9.14 19.84
CA ARG A 300 -11.86 -9.04 19.70
C ARG A 300 -11.31 -10.30 19.02
N VAL A 301 -10.54 -10.13 17.94
CA VAL A 301 -9.87 -11.22 17.20
C VAL A 301 -8.37 -11.07 17.40
N GLY A 302 -7.70 -12.12 17.86
CA GLY A 302 -6.25 -12.17 17.96
C GLY A 302 -5.61 -12.27 16.57
N VAL A 303 -4.57 -11.50 16.31
CA VAL A 303 -3.80 -11.60 15.05
C VAL A 303 -3.19 -13.00 14.93
N ALA A 304 -2.81 -13.62 16.04
CA ALA A 304 -2.33 -15.00 16.09
C ALA A 304 -3.38 -16.03 15.59
N GLU A 305 -4.70 -15.74 15.73
CA GLU A 305 -5.76 -16.62 15.17
C GLU A 305 -5.67 -16.71 13.64
N ILE A 306 -5.30 -15.59 13.00
CA ILE A 306 -5.13 -15.55 11.53
C ILE A 306 -3.80 -16.19 11.16
N LEU A 307 -2.70 -15.79 11.82
CA LEU A 307 -1.35 -16.32 11.52
C LEU A 307 -1.28 -17.83 11.68
N SER A 308 -1.90 -18.43 12.71
CA SER A 308 -1.93 -19.87 12.90
C SER A 308 -2.69 -20.60 11.78
N SER A 309 -3.72 -19.97 11.22
CA SER A 309 -4.48 -20.51 10.07
C SER A 309 -3.68 -20.54 8.76
N LEU A 310 -2.55 -19.81 8.67
CA LEU A 310 -1.68 -19.85 7.48
C LEU A 310 -0.80 -21.10 7.45
N SER A 311 -0.60 -21.75 8.59
CA SER A 311 0.28 -22.93 8.72
C SER A 311 -0.49 -24.25 8.58
N SER A 312 -1.81 -24.19 8.58
CA SER A 312 -2.70 -25.33 8.38
C SER A 312 -3.11 -25.47 6.91
#